data_1004e1c4323c780b3a8737a5748b4e1a
#
_entry.id   1004e1c4323c780b3a8737a5748b4e1a
#
_cell.length_a   1.000
_cell.length_b   1.000
_cell.length_c   1.000
_cell.angle_alpha   90.00
_cell.angle_beta   90.00
_cell.angle_gamma   90.00
#
_symmetry.space_group_name_H-M   'P 1'
#
loop_
_entity.id
_entity.type
_entity.pdbx_description
1 polymer ?
#
loop_
_entity_poly.entity_id
_entity_poly.type
_entity_poly.pdbx_seq_one_letter_code
_entity_poly.pdbx_strand_id
1 'polypeptide(L)'
;MSTLIHERVELAKQGLSPQVICRLRSGWAVIGDSQFIAGYSLLLPDPVVPSLNDLSPGQRAQFLLDMSAIGDALLATTDAYRINYEILGNTEPALHVHIFPRRLTEPDQYRFGPVFAYPNAERQSRPFDTSRDDRLLRSLRDFLKTNGHARPLEALR
;
A
#
# COMPACT_ATOMS: atom_id res chain seq x y z
N MET A 1 -21.16 -8.13 -2.87
CA MET A 1 -20.93 -8.13 -1.41
C MET A 1 -19.85 -7.09 -1.11
N SER A 2 -20.06 -6.19 -0.16
CA SER A 2 -19.06 -5.20 0.22
C SER A 2 -17.95 -5.87 1.01
N THR A 3 -16.69 -5.58 0.71
CA THR A 3 -15.52 -6.09 1.41
C THR A 3 -14.85 -4.97 2.19
N LEU A 4 -13.88 -5.30 3.05
CA LEU A 4 -13.06 -4.31 3.75
C LEU A 4 -12.37 -3.34 2.77
N ILE A 5 -11.98 -3.83 1.59
CA ILE A 5 -11.35 -2.96 0.56
C ILE A 5 -12.34 -1.93 0.02
N HIS A 6 -13.60 -2.29 -0.21
CA HIS A 6 -14.63 -1.33 -0.61
C HIS A 6 -14.83 -0.23 0.45
N GLU A 7 -14.91 -0.62 1.72
CA GLU A 7 -15.04 0.34 2.82
C GLU A 7 -13.87 1.32 2.89
N ARG A 8 -12.65 0.82 2.74
CA ARG A 8 -11.43 1.64 2.76
C ARG A 8 -11.34 2.60 1.58
N VAL A 9 -11.69 2.14 0.39
CA VAL A 9 -11.73 2.99 -0.80
C VAL A 9 -12.77 4.09 -0.62
N GLU A 10 -13.93 3.77 -0.06
CA GLU A 10 -14.98 4.75 0.20
C GLU A 10 -14.55 5.79 1.24
N LEU A 11 -13.93 5.38 2.35
CA LEU A 11 -13.36 6.30 3.33
C LEU A 11 -12.26 7.19 2.74
N ALA A 12 -11.43 6.64 1.83
CA ALA A 12 -10.42 7.42 1.13
C ALA A 12 -11.04 8.49 0.24
N LYS A 13 -12.10 8.16 -0.52
CA LYS A 13 -12.85 9.12 -1.34
C LYS A 13 -13.45 10.26 -0.52
N GLN A 14 -13.95 9.96 0.66
CA GLN A 14 -14.54 10.93 1.57
C GLN A 14 -13.51 11.78 2.34
N GLY A 15 -12.21 11.47 2.21
CA GLY A 15 -11.16 12.15 2.98
C GLY A 15 -11.17 11.81 4.47
N LEU A 16 -11.77 10.68 4.85
CA LEU A 16 -11.94 10.25 6.25
C LEU A 16 -10.87 9.24 6.70
N SER A 17 -10.01 8.78 5.81
CA SER A 17 -8.94 7.84 6.15
C SER A 17 -7.62 8.56 6.41
N PRO A 18 -7.09 8.53 7.65
CA PRO A 18 -5.78 9.13 7.97
C PRO A 18 -4.61 8.35 7.36
N GLN A 19 -4.86 7.15 6.86
CA GLN A 19 -3.84 6.28 6.27
C GLN A 19 -3.57 6.56 4.79
N VAL A 20 -4.36 7.42 4.15
CA VAL A 20 -4.17 7.74 2.73
C VAL A 20 -2.84 8.47 2.51
N ILE A 21 -1.98 7.86 1.69
CA ILE A 21 -0.77 8.50 1.17
C ILE A 21 -1.18 9.48 0.06
N CYS A 22 -1.76 8.98 -1.02
CA CYS A 22 -2.30 9.80 -2.09
C CYS A 22 -3.22 9.00 -3.02
N ARG A 23 -3.93 9.71 -3.92
CA ARG A 23 -4.63 9.12 -5.06
C ARG A 23 -3.63 8.91 -6.20
N LEU A 24 -3.61 7.69 -6.76
CA LEU A 24 -2.89 7.34 -7.98
C LEU A 24 -3.88 7.13 -9.15
N ARG A 25 -3.38 6.83 -10.34
CA ARG A 25 -4.26 6.62 -11.52
C ARG A 25 -5.20 5.44 -11.35
N SER A 26 -4.68 4.32 -10.84
CA SER A 26 -5.45 3.08 -10.70
C SER A 26 -6.18 2.94 -9.37
N GLY A 27 -5.88 3.78 -8.36
CA GLY A 27 -6.45 3.60 -7.04
C GLY A 27 -5.82 4.47 -5.96
N TRP A 28 -5.82 3.98 -4.74
CA TRP A 28 -5.39 4.69 -3.55
C TRP A 28 -4.15 4.04 -2.95
N ALA A 29 -3.07 4.81 -2.81
CA ALA A 29 -1.94 4.40 -2.00
C ALA A 29 -2.26 4.70 -0.53
N VAL A 30 -2.15 3.69 0.33
CA VAL A 30 -2.41 3.81 1.76
C VAL A 30 -1.29 3.14 2.57
N ILE A 31 -1.02 3.66 3.76
CA ILE A 31 -0.14 2.99 4.71
C ILE A 31 -0.92 1.87 5.43
N GLY A 32 -0.26 0.74 5.72
CA GLY A 32 -0.92 -0.43 6.32
C GLY A 32 -1.37 -0.22 7.76
N ASP A 33 -2.38 -0.97 8.19
CA ASP A 33 -2.96 -0.90 9.54
C ASP A 33 -1.96 -1.26 10.64
N SER A 34 -1.01 -2.11 10.33
CA SER A 34 0.09 -2.45 11.23
C SER A 34 1.41 -2.10 10.57
N GLN A 35 2.20 -1.34 11.28
CA GLN A 35 3.52 -0.91 10.85
C GLN A 35 4.63 -1.74 11.50
N PHE A 36 4.40 -3.05 11.69
CA PHE A 36 5.42 -3.99 12.18
C PHE A 36 6.66 -4.01 11.28
N ILE A 37 6.48 -3.81 9.98
CA ILE A 37 7.50 -3.38 9.05
C ILE A 37 7.19 -1.93 8.69
N ALA A 38 7.97 -0.99 9.21
CA ALA A 38 7.71 0.43 9.02
C ALA A 38 7.77 0.82 7.54
N GLY A 39 6.69 1.42 7.04
CA GLY A 39 6.48 1.72 5.63
C GLY A 39 5.63 0.69 4.89
N TYR A 40 5.22 -0.40 5.52
CA TYR A 40 4.25 -1.30 4.91
C TYR A 40 3.06 -0.51 4.37
N SER A 41 2.83 -0.63 3.08
CA SER A 41 1.82 0.12 2.33
C SER A 41 0.97 -0.81 1.48
N LEU A 42 -0.16 -0.31 1.00
CA LEU A 42 -1.03 -1.02 0.07
C LEU A 42 -1.40 -0.10 -1.10
N LEU A 43 -1.72 -0.73 -2.24
CA LEU A 43 -2.48 -0.11 -3.32
C LEU A 43 -3.85 -0.76 -3.39
N LEU A 44 -4.89 0.06 -3.29
CA LEU A 44 -6.29 -0.32 -3.39
C LEU A 44 -6.86 0.19 -4.70
N PRO A 45 -7.37 -0.66 -5.61
CA PRO A 45 -7.90 -0.20 -6.88
C PRO A 45 -9.20 0.59 -6.72
N ASP A 46 -9.43 1.54 -7.60
CA ASP A 46 -10.68 2.29 -7.65
C ASP A 46 -11.08 2.51 -9.12
N PRO A 47 -12.15 1.87 -9.59
CA PRO A 47 -13.11 1.05 -8.82
C PRO A 47 -12.52 -0.27 -8.31
N VAL A 48 -13.11 -0.77 -7.20
CA VAL A 48 -12.72 -2.06 -6.63
C VAL A 48 -13.16 -3.19 -7.54
N VAL A 49 -12.26 -4.15 -7.78
CA VAL A 49 -12.51 -5.36 -8.58
C VAL A 49 -12.10 -6.61 -7.78
N PRO A 50 -12.59 -7.81 -8.12
CA PRO A 50 -12.29 -9.02 -7.36
C PRO A 50 -10.81 -9.42 -7.41
N SER A 51 -10.17 -9.34 -8.58
CA SER A 51 -8.77 -9.79 -8.75
C SER A 51 -8.03 -8.99 -9.83
N LEU A 52 -6.71 -9.17 -9.90
CA LEU A 52 -5.87 -8.57 -10.93
C LEU A 52 -6.32 -8.93 -12.36
N ASN A 53 -6.84 -10.14 -12.52
CA ASN A 53 -7.26 -10.66 -13.83
C ASN A 53 -8.62 -10.11 -14.29
N ASP A 54 -9.40 -9.47 -13.39
CA ASP A 54 -10.62 -8.78 -13.74
C ASP A 54 -10.41 -7.37 -14.32
N LEU A 55 -9.19 -6.85 -14.21
CA LEU A 55 -8.80 -5.60 -14.86
C LEU A 55 -8.56 -5.84 -16.37
N SER A 56 -8.95 -4.89 -17.22
CA SER A 56 -8.53 -4.89 -18.61
C SER A 56 -7.00 -4.80 -18.73
N PRO A 57 -6.39 -5.19 -19.86
CA PRO A 57 -4.94 -5.12 -20.03
C PRO A 57 -4.34 -3.74 -19.72
N GLY A 58 -5.00 -2.66 -20.16
CA GLY A 58 -4.54 -1.29 -19.88
C GLY A 58 -4.66 -0.89 -18.41
N GLN A 59 -5.77 -1.23 -17.76
CA GLN A 59 -5.98 -0.99 -16.33
C GLN A 59 -4.99 -1.80 -15.47
N ARG A 60 -4.74 -3.05 -15.87
CA ARG A 60 -3.76 -3.92 -15.20
C ARG A 60 -2.36 -3.36 -15.30
N ALA A 61 -1.95 -2.91 -16.49
CA ALA A 61 -0.65 -2.27 -16.68
C ALA A 61 -0.50 -1.04 -15.78
N GLN A 62 -1.52 -0.18 -15.72
CA GLN A 62 -1.50 1.00 -14.86
C GLN A 62 -1.44 0.64 -13.37
N PHE A 63 -2.20 -0.38 -12.93
CA PHE A 63 -2.19 -0.85 -11.54
C PHE A 63 -0.79 -1.35 -11.13
N LEU A 64 -0.14 -2.13 -12.01
CA LEU A 64 1.22 -2.63 -11.74
C LEU A 64 2.27 -1.51 -11.76
N LEU A 65 2.12 -0.50 -12.62
CA LEU A 65 2.98 0.70 -12.60
C LEU A 65 2.81 1.49 -11.30
N ASP A 66 1.58 1.73 -10.88
CA ASP A 66 1.29 2.44 -9.63
C ASP A 66 1.83 1.66 -8.41
N MET A 67 1.69 0.33 -8.42
CA MET A 67 2.28 -0.55 -7.42
C MET A 67 3.80 -0.35 -7.32
N SER A 68 4.50 -0.38 -8.45
CA SER A 68 5.95 -0.21 -8.47
C SER A 68 6.37 1.20 -8.07
N ALA A 69 5.58 2.23 -8.40
CA ALA A 69 5.85 3.61 -7.98
C ALA A 69 5.82 3.79 -6.46
N ILE A 70 4.90 3.10 -5.76
CA ILE A 70 4.90 3.06 -4.29
C ILE A 70 6.19 2.39 -3.78
N GLY A 71 6.64 1.33 -4.43
CA GLY A 71 7.91 0.68 -4.10
C GLY A 71 9.11 1.60 -4.29
N ASP A 72 9.16 2.36 -5.37
CA ASP A 72 10.20 3.37 -5.62
C ASP A 72 10.20 4.45 -4.52
N ALA A 73 9.02 4.91 -4.11
CA ALA A 73 8.90 5.85 -2.99
C ALA A 73 9.46 5.26 -1.69
N LEU A 74 9.17 4.00 -1.38
CA LEU A 74 9.69 3.33 -0.19
C LEU A 74 11.21 3.16 -0.24
N LEU A 75 11.79 2.80 -1.39
CA LEU A 75 13.23 2.71 -1.57
C LEU A 75 13.92 4.07 -1.41
N ALA A 76 13.29 5.13 -1.88
CA ALA A 76 13.86 6.48 -1.81
C ALA A 76 13.74 7.14 -0.42
N THR A 77 12.75 6.74 0.37
CA THR A 77 12.42 7.43 1.65
C THR A 77 12.70 6.60 2.90
N THR A 78 13.12 5.35 2.73
CA THR A 78 13.46 4.45 3.84
C THR A 78 14.82 3.79 3.63
N ASP A 79 15.25 3.00 4.59
CA ASP A 79 16.45 2.15 4.54
C ASP A 79 16.19 0.76 3.94
N ALA A 80 15.10 0.60 3.19
CA ALA A 80 14.78 -0.66 2.54
C ALA A 80 15.80 -1.01 1.46
N TYR A 81 16.24 -2.29 1.43
CA TYR A 81 17.10 -2.79 0.37
C TYR A 81 16.32 -3.52 -0.74
N ARG A 82 15.06 -3.88 -0.46
CA ARG A 82 14.19 -4.63 -1.37
C ARG A 82 12.73 -4.35 -1.05
N ILE A 83 11.89 -4.39 -2.07
CA ILE A 83 10.43 -4.36 -1.91
C ILE A 83 9.85 -5.74 -2.25
N ASN A 84 9.00 -6.26 -1.36
CA ASN A 84 8.15 -7.40 -1.68
C ASN A 84 6.74 -6.94 -1.99
N TYR A 85 6.15 -7.51 -3.04
CA TYR A 85 4.78 -7.26 -3.46
C TYR A 85 3.99 -8.55 -3.36
N GLU A 86 2.82 -8.50 -2.73
CA GLU A 86 1.97 -9.68 -2.53
C GLU A 86 0.53 -9.35 -2.91
N ILE A 87 0.02 -10.04 -3.92
CA ILE A 87 -1.36 -9.94 -4.40
C ILE A 87 -2.03 -11.30 -4.14
N LEU A 88 -2.85 -11.39 -3.12
CA LEU A 88 -3.42 -12.65 -2.62
C LEU A 88 -4.93 -12.73 -2.87
N GLY A 89 -5.77 -12.14 -2.01
CA GLY A 89 -7.22 -12.11 -2.20
C GLY A 89 -7.99 -13.33 -1.67
N ASN A 90 -7.31 -14.30 -1.03
CA ASN A 90 -7.99 -15.52 -0.53
C ASN A 90 -8.87 -15.25 0.69
N THR A 91 -8.42 -14.40 1.60
CA THR A 91 -9.18 -14.05 2.81
C THR A 91 -10.08 -12.83 2.56
N GLU A 92 -9.54 -11.83 1.86
CA GLU A 92 -10.25 -10.61 1.48
C GLU A 92 -10.44 -10.65 -0.04
N PRO A 93 -11.63 -11.04 -0.56
CA PRO A 93 -11.83 -11.34 -1.98
C PRO A 93 -12.05 -10.07 -2.83
N ALA A 94 -11.15 -9.13 -2.72
CA ALA A 94 -11.06 -7.94 -3.53
C ALA A 94 -9.60 -7.65 -3.84
N LEU A 95 -9.32 -7.11 -5.03
CA LEU A 95 -7.96 -6.79 -5.43
C LEU A 95 -7.35 -5.76 -4.46
N HIS A 96 -6.22 -6.07 -3.94
CA HIS A 96 -5.30 -5.19 -3.24
C HIS A 96 -3.90 -5.77 -3.31
N VAL A 97 -2.90 -4.93 -3.23
CA VAL A 97 -1.51 -5.37 -3.16
C VAL A 97 -0.87 -4.89 -1.88
N HIS A 98 -0.23 -5.81 -1.17
CA HIS A 98 0.64 -5.52 -0.04
C HIS A 98 2.04 -5.19 -0.54
N ILE A 99 2.63 -4.11 -0.04
CA ILE A 99 3.93 -3.60 -0.46
C ILE A 99 4.80 -3.44 0.78
N PHE A 100 5.80 -4.31 0.91
CA PHE A 100 6.64 -4.41 2.10
C PHE A 100 8.07 -3.97 1.83
N PRO A 101 8.56 -2.89 2.48
CA PRO A 101 9.96 -2.52 2.44
C PRO A 101 10.77 -3.45 3.35
N ARG A 102 11.60 -4.31 2.75
CA ARG A 102 12.44 -5.27 3.48
C ARG A 102 13.77 -4.65 3.87
N ARG A 103 14.25 -4.96 5.07
CA ARG A 103 15.44 -4.36 5.66
C ARG A 103 16.47 -5.40 6.06
N LEU A 104 17.75 -5.02 5.98
CA LEU A 104 18.87 -5.87 6.45
C LEU A 104 18.84 -6.05 7.97
N THR A 105 18.15 -5.18 8.68
CA THR A 105 17.99 -5.23 10.16
C THR A 105 16.89 -6.18 10.63
N GLU A 106 16.11 -6.76 9.70
CA GLU A 106 15.11 -7.77 10.07
C GLU A 106 15.82 -9.02 10.62
N PRO A 107 15.19 -9.74 11.59
CA PRO A 107 15.72 -11.03 12.06
C PRO A 107 15.95 -12.00 10.90
N ASP A 108 17.08 -12.70 10.90
CA ASP A 108 17.49 -13.60 9.82
C ASP A 108 16.42 -14.67 9.51
N GLN A 109 15.75 -15.15 10.54
CA GLN A 109 14.68 -16.16 10.40
C GLN A 109 13.49 -15.67 9.55
N TYR A 110 13.31 -14.34 9.39
CA TYR A 110 12.22 -13.75 8.60
C TYR A 110 12.73 -13.05 7.34
N ARG A 111 13.95 -12.51 7.38
CA ARG A 111 14.52 -11.69 6.29
C ARG A 111 14.60 -12.44 4.96
N PHE A 112 14.90 -13.73 4.99
CA PHE A 112 15.06 -14.56 3.79
C PHE A 112 13.77 -15.18 3.27
N GLY A 113 12.66 -14.95 3.94
CA GLY A 113 11.34 -15.49 3.58
C GLY A 113 10.31 -14.41 3.28
N PRO A 114 9.11 -14.83 2.85
CA PRO A 114 7.97 -13.94 2.67
C PRO A 114 7.53 -13.36 4.03
N VAL A 115 6.75 -12.27 3.98
CA VAL A 115 6.25 -11.62 5.20
C VAL A 115 5.40 -12.55 6.08
N PHE A 116 4.77 -13.55 5.49
CA PHE A 116 4.03 -14.57 6.25
C PHE A 116 4.91 -15.46 7.17
N ALA A 117 6.22 -15.39 7.03
CA ALA A 117 7.13 -16.02 8.01
C ALA A 117 7.09 -15.36 9.38
N TYR A 118 6.66 -14.09 9.45
CA TYR A 118 6.41 -13.43 10.73
C TYR A 118 5.18 -14.03 11.42
N PRO A 119 5.28 -14.34 12.73
CA PRO A 119 4.11 -14.77 13.49
C PRO A 119 2.99 -13.72 13.45
N ASN A 120 1.74 -14.17 13.53
CA ASN A 120 0.59 -13.27 13.51
C ASN A 120 0.64 -12.22 14.63
N ALA A 121 1.10 -12.59 15.81
CA ALA A 121 1.28 -11.67 16.94
C ALA A 121 2.26 -10.53 16.58
N GLU A 122 3.37 -10.83 15.92
CA GLU A 122 4.32 -9.80 15.49
C GLU A 122 3.74 -8.93 14.38
N ARG A 123 3.03 -9.53 13.41
CA ARG A 123 2.37 -8.77 12.34
C ARG A 123 1.33 -7.77 12.84
N GLN A 124 0.79 -7.98 14.04
CA GLN A 124 -0.19 -7.09 14.68
C GLN A 124 0.41 -6.23 15.80
N SER A 125 1.71 -6.34 16.07
CA SER A 125 2.36 -5.75 17.25
C SER A 125 2.48 -4.24 17.24
N ARG A 126 2.39 -3.61 16.04
CA ARG A 126 2.59 -2.16 15.90
C ARG A 126 1.48 -1.54 15.04
N PRO A 127 0.30 -1.31 15.60
CA PRO A 127 -0.79 -0.64 14.88
C PRO A 127 -0.34 0.72 14.32
N PHE A 128 -0.93 1.13 13.20
CA PHE A 128 -0.73 2.47 12.66
C PHE A 128 -1.05 3.53 13.72
N ASP A 129 -0.17 4.51 13.84
CA ASP A 129 -0.31 5.64 14.75
C ASP A 129 0.02 6.93 14.00
N THR A 130 -0.96 7.84 13.92
CA THR A 130 -0.83 9.07 13.13
C THR A 130 0.34 9.93 13.61
N SER A 131 0.56 10.06 14.91
CA SER A 131 1.63 10.92 15.45
C SER A 131 3.02 10.37 15.12
N ARG A 132 3.18 9.04 15.16
CA ARG A 132 4.43 8.35 14.90
C ARG A 132 4.72 8.21 13.41
N ASP A 133 3.71 7.84 12.61
CA ASP A 133 3.88 7.40 11.23
C ASP A 133 3.68 8.53 10.21
N ASP A 134 3.18 9.70 10.62
CA ASP A 134 2.88 10.85 9.77
C ASP A 134 4.09 11.36 8.96
N ARG A 135 5.27 11.39 9.56
CA ARG A 135 6.49 11.82 8.87
C ARG A 135 6.79 10.95 7.65
N LEU A 136 6.72 9.63 7.82
CA LEU A 136 6.94 8.68 6.72
C LEU A 136 5.85 8.80 5.67
N LEU A 137 4.59 8.89 6.10
CA LEU A 137 3.45 9.05 5.21
C LEU A 137 3.60 10.29 4.33
N ARG A 138 4.00 11.43 4.89
CA ARG A 138 4.27 12.67 4.14
C ARG A 138 5.44 12.49 3.17
N SER A 139 6.54 11.87 3.59
CA SER A 139 7.70 11.62 2.71
C SER A 139 7.31 10.78 1.49
N LEU A 140 6.51 9.74 1.67
CA LEU A 140 5.97 8.92 0.58
C LEU A 140 5.08 9.74 -0.36
N ARG A 141 4.18 10.54 0.21
CA ARG A 141 3.29 11.43 -0.55
C ARG A 141 4.08 12.44 -1.38
N ASP A 142 5.06 13.10 -0.79
CA ASP A 142 5.89 14.11 -1.45
C ASP A 142 6.69 13.49 -2.61
N PHE A 143 7.25 12.30 -2.41
CA PHE A 143 7.94 11.58 -3.48
C PHE A 143 7.00 11.28 -4.65
N LEU A 144 5.84 10.69 -4.37
CA LEU A 144 4.87 10.33 -5.42
C LEU A 144 4.33 11.57 -6.15
N LYS A 145 4.13 12.67 -5.44
CA LYS A 145 3.70 13.95 -6.01
C LYS A 145 4.79 14.56 -6.90
N THR A 146 6.01 14.64 -6.41
CA THR A 146 7.15 15.23 -7.13
C THR A 146 7.48 14.46 -8.41
N ASN A 147 7.30 13.14 -8.40
CA ASN A 147 7.55 12.29 -9.57
C ASN A 147 6.30 12.12 -10.48
N GLY A 148 5.24 12.88 -10.27
CA GLY A 148 4.09 12.94 -11.16
C GLY A 148 3.12 11.74 -11.08
N HIS A 149 3.21 10.93 -10.03
CA HIS A 149 2.33 9.78 -9.82
C HIS A 149 1.03 10.17 -9.13
N ALA A 150 1.09 11.09 -8.16
CA ALA A 150 -0.08 11.52 -7.41
C ALA A 150 -1.05 12.32 -8.28
N ARG A 151 -2.35 12.08 -8.09
CA ARG A 151 -3.45 12.79 -8.75
C ARG A 151 -4.10 13.78 -7.80
N PRO A 152 -4.57 14.95 -8.30
CA PRO A 152 -5.39 15.84 -7.49
C PRO A 152 -6.68 15.15 -7.05
N LEU A 153 -7.11 15.39 -5.81
CA LEU A 153 -8.39 14.87 -5.30
C LEU A 153 -9.59 15.45 -6.05
N GLU A 154 -9.45 16.64 -6.63
CA GLU A 154 -10.50 17.34 -7.38
C GLU A 154 -10.86 16.66 -8.73
N ALA A 155 -10.03 15.77 -9.24
CA ALA A 155 -10.31 15.02 -10.48
C ALA A 155 -11.37 13.91 -10.30
N LEU A 156 -12.01 13.82 -9.14
CA LEU A 156 -13.00 12.81 -8.76
C LEU A 156 -14.44 13.35 -8.72
N ARG A 157 -14.67 14.58 -9.20
CA ARG A 157 -16.03 15.18 -9.32
C ARG A 157 -16.63 14.97 -10.69
#